data_1d8aad0beb46177ad8f0918dda4d79c2
#
_entry.id   1d8aad0beb46177ad8f0918dda4d79c2
#
_cell.length_a   1.000
_cell.length_b   1.000
_cell.length_c   1.000
_cell.angle_alpha   90.00
_cell.angle_beta   90.00
_cell.angle_gamma   90.00
#
_symmetry.space_group_name_H-M   'P 1'
#
loop_
_entity.id
_entity.type
_entity.pdbx_description
1 polymer ?
#
loop_
_entity_poly.entity_id
_entity_poly.type
_entity_poly.pdbx_seq_one_letter_code
_entity_poly.pdbx_strand_id
1 'polypeptide(L)'
;MSKTKVKKKKETKFSLFLKNNKYILISALIAFAVMQLVYFCFSLIPYGDMTILRMDLYHQYGPLFAELYDRLTSGESLIYSWNSGLGSSFLGNFYNYLSSPVTILILFFGHKNIPEAIAAMIAVKAMLSAGSFTYYIKKSLGRHDPTTAAFGILYAFCGYFVAYYWNLMWLDAMVLFPVILLGIEKIINKGKPTLYCISLALMFFANYYMAYMICIFAVLYFLTYYFANYSIEQKFNRALSKKAPLAKRLSNSLFWSSGVKFAFYSIVAVLLAAFVVIPLITILTDSSATSSGSPAEYKKYFNTFDFLANHLASSEPTIRSSGTDVLPNVYCGVLTLLLVPLKNQSARKDFIRLPFGCALFKL
;
A
#
# COMPACT_ATOMS: atom_id res chain seq x y z
N MET A 1 -1.87 -55.85 -26.27
CA MET A 1 -1.86 -54.81 -25.23
C MET A 1 -2.00 -53.46 -25.88
N SER A 2 -3.22 -52.92 -25.87
CA SER A 2 -3.53 -51.61 -26.49
C SER A 2 -3.14 -50.49 -25.51
N LYS A 3 -2.17 -49.65 -25.90
CA LYS A 3 -1.80 -48.46 -25.13
C LYS A 3 -2.83 -47.35 -25.41
N THR A 4 -3.77 -47.20 -24.49
CA THR A 4 -4.73 -46.10 -24.51
C THR A 4 -3.98 -44.74 -24.37
N LYS A 5 -3.84 -44.01 -25.46
CA LYS A 5 -3.32 -42.62 -25.44
C LYS A 5 -4.31 -41.73 -24.70
N VAL A 6 -4.01 -41.40 -23.44
CA VAL A 6 -4.75 -40.38 -22.69
C VAL A 6 -4.55 -39.03 -23.41
N LYS A 7 -5.58 -38.53 -24.10
CA LYS A 7 -5.62 -37.19 -24.68
C LYS A 7 -5.50 -36.17 -23.54
N LYS A 8 -4.35 -35.53 -23.39
CA LYS A 8 -4.19 -34.35 -22.52
C LYS A 8 -5.20 -33.29 -22.96
N LYS A 9 -6.20 -33.04 -22.13
CA LYS A 9 -7.19 -31.96 -22.32
C LYS A 9 -6.43 -30.63 -22.42
N LYS A 10 -6.56 -29.89 -23.53
CA LYS A 10 -5.96 -28.58 -23.72
C LYS A 10 -6.52 -27.64 -22.65
N GLU A 11 -5.66 -27.21 -21.71
CA GLU A 11 -6.05 -26.22 -20.69
C GLU A 11 -6.47 -24.92 -21.37
N THR A 12 -7.61 -24.36 -20.98
CA THR A 12 -8.06 -23.06 -21.48
C THR A 12 -7.20 -21.93 -20.89
N LYS A 13 -7.09 -20.80 -21.59
CA LYS A 13 -6.36 -19.61 -21.08
C LYS A 13 -6.85 -19.19 -19.68
N PHE A 14 -8.15 -19.33 -19.43
CA PHE A 14 -8.79 -19.03 -18.16
C PHE A 14 -8.37 -20.01 -17.05
N SER A 15 -8.38 -21.32 -17.33
CA SER A 15 -7.91 -22.35 -16.39
C SER A 15 -6.44 -22.13 -16.01
N LEU A 16 -5.61 -21.78 -16.99
CA LEU A 16 -4.20 -21.46 -16.75
C LEU A 16 -4.02 -20.19 -15.90
N PHE A 17 -4.84 -19.18 -16.14
CA PHE A 17 -4.85 -17.95 -15.33
C PHE A 17 -5.22 -18.27 -13.87
N LEU A 18 -6.28 -19.00 -13.62
CA LEU A 18 -6.70 -19.42 -12.28
C LEU A 18 -5.61 -20.23 -11.58
N LYS A 19 -5.04 -21.21 -12.26
CA LYS A 19 -3.95 -22.04 -11.71
C LYS A 19 -2.73 -21.21 -11.34
N ASN A 20 -2.34 -20.28 -12.21
CA ASN A 20 -1.19 -19.41 -11.98
C ASN A 20 -1.41 -18.39 -10.87
N ASN A 21 -2.64 -17.98 -10.58
CA ASN A 21 -2.95 -16.96 -9.58
C ASN A 21 -3.73 -17.52 -8.38
N LYS A 22 -3.79 -18.84 -8.25
CA LYS A 22 -4.59 -19.55 -7.23
C LYS A 22 -4.45 -18.93 -5.82
N TYR A 23 -3.24 -18.78 -5.32
CA TYR A 23 -3.01 -18.31 -3.96
C TYR A 23 -3.26 -16.80 -3.79
N ILE A 24 -3.13 -15.99 -4.85
CA ILE A 24 -3.53 -14.59 -4.87
C ILE A 24 -5.06 -14.49 -4.71
N LEU A 25 -5.80 -15.29 -5.47
CA LEU A 25 -7.26 -15.34 -5.39
C LEU A 25 -7.75 -15.89 -4.04
N ILE A 26 -7.09 -16.95 -3.54
CA ILE A 26 -7.42 -17.52 -2.23
C ILE A 26 -7.21 -16.50 -1.11
N SER A 27 -6.07 -15.80 -1.07
CA SER A 27 -5.82 -14.78 -0.03
C SER A 27 -6.83 -13.64 -0.10
N ALA A 28 -7.15 -13.17 -1.29
CA ALA A 28 -8.13 -12.12 -1.50
C ALA A 28 -9.54 -12.56 -1.03
N LEU A 29 -9.99 -13.73 -1.45
CA LEU A 29 -11.30 -14.27 -1.06
C LEU A 29 -11.42 -14.54 0.44
N ILE A 30 -10.36 -15.08 1.07
CA ILE A 30 -10.36 -15.30 2.52
C ILE A 30 -10.40 -13.96 3.26
N ALA A 31 -9.63 -12.96 2.83
CA ALA A 31 -9.66 -11.64 3.46
C ALA A 31 -11.07 -11.02 3.36
N PHE A 32 -11.72 -11.13 2.21
CA PHE A 32 -13.11 -10.69 2.05
C PHE A 32 -14.06 -11.46 2.97
N ALA A 33 -13.95 -12.78 3.02
CA ALA A 33 -14.79 -13.64 3.87
C ALA A 33 -14.59 -13.34 5.37
N VAL A 34 -13.37 -13.07 5.80
CA VAL A 34 -13.08 -12.65 7.18
C VAL A 34 -13.79 -11.33 7.50
N MET A 35 -13.76 -10.35 6.59
CA MET A 35 -14.50 -9.10 6.79
C MET A 35 -16.02 -9.35 6.92
N GLN A 36 -16.60 -10.21 6.06
CA GLN A 36 -18.02 -10.57 6.17
C GLN A 36 -18.34 -11.26 7.50
N LEU A 37 -17.45 -12.16 7.95
CA LEU A 37 -17.59 -12.81 9.25
C LEU A 37 -17.54 -11.80 10.40
N VAL A 38 -16.63 -10.85 10.37
CA VAL A 38 -16.55 -9.75 11.37
C VAL A 38 -17.85 -8.95 11.36
N TYR A 39 -18.36 -8.56 10.19
CA TYR A 39 -19.62 -7.82 10.09
C TYR A 39 -20.78 -8.62 10.68
N PHE A 40 -20.86 -9.90 10.39
CA PHE A 40 -21.89 -10.80 10.96
C PHE A 40 -21.76 -10.92 12.48
N CYS A 41 -20.57 -11.21 13.00
CA CYS A 41 -20.36 -11.43 14.45
C CYS A 41 -20.64 -10.19 15.31
N PHE A 42 -20.43 -8.99 14.74
CA PHE A 42 -20.66 -7.74 15.46
C PHE A 42 -21.99 -7.06 15.08
N SER A 43 -22.88 -7.77 14.39
CA SER A 43 -24.16 -7.24 13.90
C SER A 43 -24.01 -5.92 13.14
N LEU A 44 -22.92 -5.80 12.37
CA LEU A 44 -22.69 -4.62 11.53
C LEU A 44 -23.48 -4.74 10.22
N ILE A 45 -23.84 -3.61 9.65
CA ILE A 45 -24.43 -3.53 8.31
C ILE A 45 -23.56 -4.29 7.31
N PRO A 46 -24.13 -5.17 6.42
CA PRO A 46 -25.55 -5.41 6.17
C PRO A 46 -26.19 -6.53 7.00
N TYR A 47 -25.51 -7.09 7.98
CA TYR A 47 -25.99 -8.25 8.76
C TYR A 47 -26.72 -7.89 10.05
N GLY A 48 -26.80 -6.61 10.39
CA GLY A 48 -27.50 -6.08 11.55
C GLY A 48 -27.61 -4.56 11.49
N ASP A 49 -28.02 -3.93 12.59
CA ASP A 49 -28.32 -2.49 12.66
C ASP A 49 -27.12 -1.63 13.10
N MET A 50 -26.00 -2.26 13.45
CA MET A 50 -24.82 -1.53 13.90
C MET A 50 -24.02 -1.01 12.70
N THR A 51 -23.53 0.22 12.82
CA THR A 51 -22.70 0.82 11.76
C THR A 51 -21.22 0.62 12.02
N ILE A 52 -20.44 0.46 10.94
CA ILE A 52 -18.96 0.47 10.96
C ILE A 52 -18.41 1.91 11.04
N LEU A 53 -19.25 2.91 10.81
CA LEU A 53 -18.84 4.31 10.78
C LEU A 53 -18.44 4.75 12.20
N ARG A 54 -17.23 5.29 12.34
CA ARG A 54 -16.72 5.85 13.58
C ARG A 54 -15.75 7.01 13.31
N MET A 55 -15.53 7.85 14.31
CA MET A 55 -14.59 8.98 14.20
C MET A 55 -14.91 9.84 12.98
N ASP A 56 -13.89 10.25 12.23
CA ASP A 56 -14.05 11.08 11.03
C ASP A 56 -14.83 10.36 9.91
N LEU A 57 -14.84 9.03 9.90
CA LEU A 57 -15.67 8.29 8.95
C LEU A 57 -17.16 8.55 9.16
N TYR A 58 -17.58 8.78 10.40
CA TYR A 58 -18.96 9.13 10.73
C TYR A 58 -19.24 10.62 10.52
N HIS A 59 -18.39 11.49 11.10
CA HIS A 59 -18.66 12.92 11.13
C HIS A 59 -18.29 13.65 9.83
N GLN A 60 -17.30 13.16 9.08
CA GLN A 60 -16.75 13.85 7.92
C GLN A 60 -16.88 13.04 6.64
N TYR A 61 -16.32 11.82 6.58
CA TYR A 61 -16.23 11.12 5.30
C TYR A 61 -17.56 10.55 4.83
N GLY A 62 -18.41 10.05 5.73
CA GLY A 62 -19.76 9.58 5.39
C GLY A 62 -20.58 10.65 4.68
N PRO A 63 -20.75 11.85 5.26
CA PRO A 63 -21.41 12.97 4.58
C PRO A 63 -20.78 13.36 3.24
N LEU A 64 -19.44 13.35 3.14
CA LEU A 64 -18.76 13.65 1.88
C LEU A 64 -19.01 12.57 0.80
N PHE A 65 -19.12 11.29 1.19
CA PHE A 65 -19.51 10.22 0.25
C PHE A 65 -20.96 10.39 -0.21
N ALA A 66 -21.88 10.79 0.67
CA ALA A 66 -23.26 11.07 0.31
C ALA A 66 -23.34 12.24 -0.70
N GLU A 67 -22.65 13.33 -0.43
CA GLU A 67 -22.57 14.47 -1.35
C GLU A 67 -21.93 14.07 -2.69
N LEU A 68 -20.85 13.27 -2.67
CA LEU A 68 -20.25 12.78 -3.91
C LEU A 68 -21.24 11.96 -4.74
N TYR A 69 -22.01 11.08 -4.09
CA TYR A 69 -23.05 10.31 -4.75
C TYR A 69 -24.07 11.22 -5.47
N ASP A 70 -24.59 12.22 -4.74
CA ASP A 70 -25.57 13.15 -5.29
C ASP A 70 -24.99 13.91 -6.49
N ARG A 71 -23.77 14.42 -6.39
CA ARG A 71 -23.09 15.13 -7.48
C ARG A 71 -22.85 14.27 -8.71
N LEU A 72 -22.42 13.03 -8.51
CA LEU A 72 -22.17 12.11 -9.63
C LEU A 72 -23.48 11.68 -10.32
N THR A 73 -24.59 11.62 -9.60
CA THR A 73 -25.90 11.22 -10.15
C THR A 73 -26.67 12.38 -10.74
N SER A 74 -26.54 13.59 -10.20
CA SER A 74 -27.16 14.81 -10.72
C SER A 74 -26.36 15.49 -11.83
N GLY A 75 -25.06 15.14 -12.00
CA GLY A 75 -24.15 15.80 -12.93
C GLY A 75 -23.65 17.16 -12.43
N GLU A 76 -23.70 17.42 -11.11
CA GLU A 76 -23.20 18.65 -10.53
C GLU A 76 -21.67 18.73 -10.55
N SER A 77 -21.15 19.98 -10.50
CA SER A 77 -19.73 20.25 -10.48
C SER A 77 -19.05 19.71 -9.23
N LEU A 78 -17.86 19.09 -9.38
CA LEU A 78 -17.01 18.67 -8.27
C LEU A 78 -16.08 19.79 -7.75
N ILE A 79 -16.21 21.04 -8.24
CA ILE A 79 -15.26 22.10 -7.89
C ILE A 79 -15.62 22.74 -6.54
N TYR A 80 -16.88 23.14 -6.36
CA TYR A 80 -17.33 23.92 -5.21
C TYR A 80 -18.56 23.31 -4.56
N SER A 81 -18.66 23.40 -3.23
CA SER A 81 -19.79 22.94 -2.44
C SER A 81 -20.31 24.05 -1.51
N TRP A 82 -21.61 24.24 -1.49
CA TRP A 82 -22.32 25.04 -0.49
C TRP A 82 -22.63 24.27 0.79
N ASN A 83 -22.49 22.94 0.78
CA ASN A 83 -22.83 22.06 1.90
C ASN A 83 -21.72 21.98 2.97
N SER A 84 -20.56 22.57 2.71
CA SER A 84 -19.43 22.62 3.65
C SER A 84 -19.26 24.02 4.23
N GLY A 85 -19.74 24.24 5.45
CA GLY A 85 -19.71 25.54 6.14
C GLY A 85 -20.48 26.62 5.35
N LEU A 86 -19.84 27.74 5.05
CA LEU A 86 -20.39 28.83 4.22
C LEU A 86 -20.05 28.67 2.72
N GLY A 87 -19.61 27.50 2.33
CA GLY A 87 -19.11 27.16 1.00
C GLY A 87 -17.60 26.95 0.98
N SER A 88 -17.17 25.88 0.33
CA SER A 88 -15.76 25.53 0.22
C SER A 88 -15.46 24.76 -1.07
N SER A 89 -14.15 24.54 -1.34
CA SER A 89 -13.72 23.71 -2.45
C SER A 89 -14.07 22.26 -2.22
N PHE A 90 -15.04 21.72 -2.97
CA PHE A 90 -15.34 20.29 -2.96
C PHE A 90 -14.22 19.47 -3.61
N LEU A 91 -13.52 20.07 -4.57
CA LEU A 91 -12.39 19.42 -5.25
C LEU A 91 -11.26 19.08 -4.27
N GLY A 92 -11.01 19.95 -3.27
CA GLY A 92 -10.06 19.66 -2.19
C GLY A 92 -10.48 18.46 -1.36
N ASN A 93 -11.73 18.40 -0.96
CA ASN A 93 -12.29 17.26 -0.22
C ASN A 93 -12.27 15.97 -1.07
N PHE A 94 -12.60 16.09 -2.36
CA PHE A 94 -12.54 14.96 -3.29
C PHE A 94 -11.14 14.34 -3.36
N TYR A 95 -10.12 15.14 -3.63
CA TYR A 95 -8.74 14.63 -3.74
C TYR A 95 -8.13 14.20 -2.40
N ASN A 96 -8.62 14.72 -1.30
CA ASN A 96 -8.12 14.36 0.02
C ASN A 96 -8.75 13.06 0.55
N TYR A 97 -10.04 12.84 0.31
CA TYR A 97 -10.80 11.78 0.98
C TYR A 97 -11.49 10.79 0.04
N LEU A 98 -11.86 11.19 -1.18
CA LEU A 98 -12.85 10.48 -2.01
C LEU A 98 -12.28 9.92 -3.32
N SER A 99 -11.08 10.30 -3.73
CA SER A 99 -10.53 10.01 -5.06
C SER A 99 -10.05 8.56 -5.26
N SER A 100 -10.22 7.69 -4.25
CA SER A 100 -9.91 6.27 -4.41
C SER A 100 -10.70 5.63 -5.57
N PRO A 101 -10.07 4.81 -6.43
CA PRO A 101 -10.80 4.08 -7.47
C PRO A 101 -11.93 3.20 -6.93
N VAL A 102 -11.81 2.71 -5.69
CA VAL A 102 -12.82 1.87 -5.03
C VAL A 102 -14.07 2.67 -4.67
N THR A 103 -13.97 3.99 -4.56
CA THR A 103 -15.11 4.88 -4.27
C THR A 103 -16.25 4.76 -5.28
N ILE A 104 -15.98 4.34 -6.52
CA ILE A 104 -17.02 4.11 -7.53
C ILE A 104 -18.11 3.13 -7.06
N LEU A 105 -17.82 2.30 -6.07
CA LEU A 105 -18.80 1.37 -5.50
C LEU A 105 -20.04 2.08 -4.92
N ILE A 106 -19.93 3.35 -4.49
CA ILE A 106 -21.08 4.10 -3.95
C ILE A 106 -22.25 4.17 -4.96
N LEU A 107 -21.94 4.21 -6.24
CA LEU A 107 -22.96 4.30 -7.31
C LEU A 107 -23.88 3.07 -7.38
N PHE A 108 -23.43 1.92 -6.87
CA PHE A 108 -24.21 0.68 -6.88
C PHE A 108 -25.13 0.53 -5.66
N PHE A 109 -24.95 1.33 -4.62
CA PHE A 109 -25.72 1.22 -3.37
C PHE A 109 -26.81 2.27 -3.25
N GLY A 110 -26.63 3.46 -3.82
CA GLY A 110 -27.58 4.58 -3.69
C GLY A 110 -27.36 5.41 -2.42
N HIS A 111 -27.94 6.62 -2.42
CA HIS A 111 -27.73 7.62 -1.35
C HIS A 111 -28.06 7.09 0.06
N LYS A 112 -29.17 6.35 0.22
CA LYS A 112 -29.63 5.85 1.53
C LYS A 112 -28.75 4.76 2.11
N ASN A 113 -27.97 4.07 1.27
CA ASN A 113 -27.13 2.92 1.65
C ASN A 113 -25.64 3.27 1.58
N ILE A 114 -25.26 4.52 1.85
CA ILE A 114 -23.85 4.94 1.93
C ILE A 114 -23.08 4.19 3.02
N PRO A 115 -23.63 3.91 4.22
CA PRO A 115 -22.96 3.08 5.21
C PRO A 115 -22.61 1.67 4.70
N GLU A 116 -23.52 1.03 3.97
CA GLU A 116 -23.29 -0.28 3.33
C GLU A 116 -22.23 -0.20 2.26
N ALA A 117 -22.24 0.86 1.44
CA ALA A 117 -21.21 1.10 0.45
C ALA A 117 -19.83 1.27 1.08
N ILE A 118 -19.72 1.99 2.18
CA ILE A 118 -18.48 2.17 2.94
C ILE A 118 -18.01 0.82 3.52
N ALA A 119 -18.90 0.03 4.11
CA ALA A 119 -18.58 -1.30 4.62
C ALA A 119 -18.05 -2.20 3.47
N ALA A 120 -18.70 -2.17 2.31
CA ALA A 120 -18.25 -2.90 1.12
C ALA A 120 -16.86 -2.41 0.65
N MET A 121 -16.61 -1.10 0.64
CA MET A 121 -15.31 -0.53 0.27
C MET A 121 -14.19 -0.99 1.20
N ILE A 122 -14.42 -1.03 2.52
CA ILE A 122 -13.43 -1.52 3.50
C ILE A 122 -13.12 -2.99 3.24
N ALA A 123 -14.14 -3.84 3.04
CA ALA A 123 -13.97 -5.25 2.74
C ALA A 123 -13.20 -5.48 1.42
N VAL A 124 -13.51 -4.71 0.37
CA VAL A 124 -12.80 -4.76 -0.91
C VAL A 124 -11.35 -4.32 -0.76
N LYS A 125 -11.06 -3.29 0.02
CA LYS A 125 -9.67 -2.84 0.25
C LYS A 125 -8.87 -3.87 1.05
N ALA A 126 -9.45 -4.55 2.03
CA ALA A 126 -8.82 -5.70 2.70
C ALA A 126 -8.52 -6.84 1.72
N MET A 127 -9.48 -7.20 0.87
CA MET A 127 -9.34 -8.18 -0.19
C MET A 127 -8.19 -7.84 -1.16
N LEU A 128 -8.15 -6.59 -1.65
CA LEU A 128 -7.12 -6.12 -2.57
C LEU A 128 -5.74 -6.06 -1.90
N SER A 129 -5.66 -5.68 -0.62
CA SER A 129 -4.40 -5.66 0.14
C SER A 129 -3.82 -7.06 0.30
N ALA A 130 -4.63 -8.06 0.65
CA ALA A 130 -4.19 -9.45 0.72
C ALA A 130 -3.69 -9.96 -0.64
N GLY A 131 -4.43 -9.70 -1.69
CA GLY A 131 -4.09 -10.10 -3.05
C GLY A 131 -2.81 -9.43 -3.55
N SER A 132 -2.64 -8.12 -3.35
CA SER A 132 -1.47 -7.36 -3.80
C SER A 132 -0.19 -7.81 -3.10
N PHE A 133 -0.25 -8.05 -1.79
CA PHE A 133 0.90 -8.54 -1.04
C PHE A 133 1.27 -9.98 -1.43
N THR A 134 0.28 -10.87 -1.60
CA THR A 134 0.52 -12.23 -2.13
C THR A 134 1.14 -12.18 -3.53
N TYR A 135 0.69 -11.27 -4.39
CA TYR A 135 1.29 -11.03 -5.71
C TYR A 135 2.74 -10.55 -5.60
N TYR A 136 3.01 -9.63 -4.67
CA TYR A 136 4.37 -9.16 -4.39
C TYR A 136 5.28 -10.34 -4.00
N ILE A 137 4.92 -11.15 -3.01
CA ILE A 137 5.70 -12.31 -2.58
C ILE A 137 5.96 -13.26 -3.75
N LYS A 138 4.92 -13.57 -4.53
CA LYS A 138 5.05 -14.43 -5.71
C LYS A 138 6.07 -13.92 -6.71
N LYS A 139 6.09 -12.60 -6.96
CA LYS A 139 6.94 -12.01 -8.00
C LYS A 139 8.35 -11.66 -7.51
N SER A 140 8.48 -11.21 -6.26
CA SER A 140 9.74 -10.83 -5.64
C SER A 140 10.53 -12.06 -5.19
N LEU A 141 9.88 -13.00 -4.49
CA LEU A 141 10.53 -14.19 -3.92
C LEU A 141 10.43 -15.44 -4.80
N GLY A 142 9.64 -15.40 -5.88
CA GLY A 142 9.40 -16.57 -6.74
C GLY A 142 8.60 -17.69 -6.08
N ARG A 143 7.96 -17.45 -4.92
CA ARG A 143 7.18 -18.45 -4.19
C ARG A 143 5.71 -18.41 -4.60
N HIS A 144 5.10 -19.58 -4.69
CA HIS A 144 3.68 -19.72 -5.03
C HIS A 144 3.11 -20.97 -4.34
N ASP A 145 2.89 -20.86 -3.05
CA ASP A 145 2.45 -21.91 -2.15
C ASP A 145 1.42 -21.35 -1.13
N PRO A 146 0.77 -22.20 -0.31
CA PRO A 146 -0.22 -21.74 0.67
C PRO A 146 0.31 -20.70 1.66
N THR A 147 1.61 -20.76 1.99
CA THR A 147 2.21 -19.80 2.94
C THR A 147 2.20 -18.39 2.38
N THR A 148 2.31 -18.22 1.06
CA THR A 148 2.21 -16.90 0.42
C THR A 148 0.83 -16.29 0.59
N ALA A 149 -0.23 -17.12 0.56
CA ALA A 149 -1.60 -16.66 0.82
C ALA A 149 -1.78 -16.29 2.30
N ALA A 150 -1.23 -17.09 3.23
CA ALA A 150 -1.28 -16.79 4.66
C ALA A 150 -0.63 -15.44 4.98
N PHE A 151 0.56 -15.17 4.44
CA PHE A 151 1.21 -13.86 4.62
C PHE A 151 0.42 -12.70 4.00
N GLY A 152 -0.26 -12.92 2.87
CA GLY A 152 -1.16 -11.93 2.28
C GLY A 152 -2.31 -11.57 3.22
N ILE A 153 -2.91 -12.56 3.88
CA ILE A 153 -4.00 -12.36 4.85
C ILE A 153 -3.47 -11.64 6.09
N LEU A 154 -2.32 -12.06 6.64
CA LEU A 154 -1.70 -11.38 7.79
C LEU A 154 -1.36 -9.92 7.50
N TYR A 155 -0.91 -9.61 6.28
CA TYR A 155 -0.67 -8.25 5.85
C TYR A 155 -1.96 -7.41 5.81
N ALA A 156 -3.04 -7.98 5.26
CA ALA A 156 -4.33 -7.27 5.17
C ALA A 156 -4.92 -6.94 6.54
N PHE A 157 -4.67 -7.76 7.56
CA PHE A 157 -5.20 -7.59 8.92
C PHE A 157 -4.11 -7.23 9.94
N CYS A 158 -3.05 -6.55 9.52
CA CYS A 158 -2.05 -6.03 10.43
C CYS A 158 -2.63 -4.91 11.33
N GLY A 159 -1.89 -4.57 12.40
CA GLY A 159 -2.32 -3.53 13.35
C GLY A 159 -2.67 -2.19 12.72
N TYR A 160 -2.00 -1.83 11.62
CA TYR A 160 -2.34 -0.63 10.85
C TYR A 160 -3.77 -0.67 10.29
N PHE A 161 -4.17 -1.78 9.67
CA PHE A 161 -5.54 -1.92 9.14
C PHE A 161 -6.57 -1.85 10.26
N VAL A 162 -6.35 -2.60 11.35
CA VAL A 162 -7.30 -2.69 12.47
C VAL A 162 -7.48 -1.33 13.16
N ALA A 163 -6.40 -0.56 13.30
CA ALA A 163 -6.45 0.74 13.94
C ALA A 163 -7.04 1.84 13.04
N TYR A 164 -6.76 1.80 11.74
CA TYR A 164 -7.02 2.91 10.82
C TYR A 164 -8.03 2.58 9.70
N TYR A 165 -8.82 1.52 9.80
CA TYR A 165 -9.81 1.17 8.76
C TYR A 165 -10.82 2.31 8.50
N TRP A 166 -11.07 3.15 9.48
CA TRP A 166 -11.94 4.31 9.37
C TRP A 166 -11.34 5.45 8.52
N ASN A 167 -10.03 5.52 8.35
CA ASN A 167 -9.35 6.36 7.37
C ASN A 167 -9.31 5.62 6.02
N LEU A 168 -10.46 5.52 5.38
CA LEU A 168 -10.67 4.68 4.20
C LEU A 168 -9.67 4.95 3.07
N MET A 169 -9.28 6.22 2.86
CA MET A 169 -8.31 6.64 1.85
C MET A 169 -6.87 6.18 2.16
N TRP A 170 -6.52 5.88 3.42
CA TRP A 170 -5.21 5.37 3.77
C TRP A 170 -5.04 3.88 3.42
N LEU A 171 -6.14 3.15 3.30
CA LEU A 171 -6.12 1.73 2.93
C LEU A 171 -5.68 1.51 1.47
N ASP A 172 -5.81 2.50 0.60
CA ASP A 172 -5.26 2.43 -0.77
C ASP A 172 -3.74 2.28 -0.76
N ALA A 173 -3.06 2.86 0.24
CA ALA A 173 -1.64 2.66 0.42
C ALA A 173 -1.30 1.19 0.69
N MET A 174 -2.10 0.48 1.49
CA MET A 174 -1.89 -0.96 1.71
C MET A 174 -2.05 -1.78 0.42
N VAL A 175 -2.95 -1.36 -0.46
CA VAL A 175 -3.16 -2.03 -1.76
C VAL A 175 -1.99 -1.77 -2.71
N LEU A 176 -1.56 -0.51 -2.84
CA LEU A 176 -0.59 -0.10 -3.85
C LEU A 176 0.87 -0.23 -3.43
N PHE A 177 1.17 -0.14 -2.14
CA PHE A 177 2.53 -0.18 -1.62
C PHE A 177 3.32 -1.44 -2.04
N PRO A 178 2.80 -2.68 -1.90
CA PRO A 178 3.50 -3.87 -2.38
C PRO A 178 3.78 -3.84 -3.88
N VAL A 179 2.88 -3.25 -4.66
CA VAL A 179 3.02 -3.12 -6.12
C VAL A 179 4.09 -2.10 -6.49
N ILE A 180 4.17 -0.98 -5.75
CA ILE A 180 5.20 0.05 -5.90
C ILE A 180 6.58 -0.56 -5.60
N LEU A 181 6.73 -1.29 -4.49
CA LEU A 181 7.99 -1.97 -4.13
C LEU A 181 8.43 -2.96 -5.22
N LEU A 182 7.50 -3.77 -5.73
CA LEU A 182 7.77 -4.66 -6.86
C LEU A 182 8.20 -3.88 -8.11
N GLY A 183 7.64 -2.71 -8.33
CA GLY A 183 8.02 -1.80 -9.40
C GLY A 183 9.47 -1.35 -9.28
N ILE A 184 9.93 -0.97 -8.08
CA ILE A 184 11.33 -0.60 -7.78
C ILE A 184 12.25 -1.79 -8.05
N GLU A 185 11.91 -2.98 -7.57
CA GLU A 185 12.69 -4.19 -7.85
C GLU A 185 12.83 -4.45 -9.36
N LYS A 186 11.74 -4.21 -10.13
CA LYS A 186 11.79 -4.36 -11.59
C LYS A 186 12.65 -3.32 -12.29
N ILE A 187 12.73 -2.08 -11.78
CA ILE A 187 13.67 -1.07 -12.29
C ILE A 187 15.10 -1.58 -12.11
N ILE A 188 15.45 -2.02 -10.91
CA ILE A 188 16.81 -2.46 -10.57
C ILE A 188 17.17 -3.75 -11.32
N ASN A 189 16.30 -4.77 -11.27
CA ASN A 189 16.60 -6.10 -11.80
C ASN A 189 16.45 -6.21 -13.32
N LYS A 190 15.54 -5.45 -13.93
CA LYS A 190 15.10 -5.62 -15.32
C LYS A 190 15.09 -4.31 -16.13
N GLY A 191 15.39 -3.18 -15.51
CA GLY A 191 15.33 -1.86 -16.14
C GLY A 191 13.92 -1.44 -16.60
N LYS A 192 12.83 -2.08 -16.08
CA LYS A 192 11.43 -1.85 -16.49
C LYS A 192 10.70 -0.97 -15.48
N PRO A 193 10.45 0.33 -15.78
CA PRO A 193 9.89 1.28 -14.82
C PRO A 193 8.36 1.36 -14.82
N THR A 194 7.67 0.81 -15.83
CA THR A 194 6.23 1.02 -16.07
C THR A 194 5.37 0.70 -14.85
N LEU A 195 5.64 -0.44 -14.17
CA LEU A 195 4.85 -0.84 -12.99
C LEU A 195 4.99 0.18 -11.86
N TYR A 196 6.22 0.62 -11.60
CA TYR A 196 6.51 1.64 -10.59
C TYR A 196 5.80 2.96 -10.90
N CYS A 197 5.98 3.46 -12.11
CA CYS A 197 5.42 4.73 -12.55
C CYS A 197 3.89 4.76 -12.43
N ILE A 198 3.20 3.74 -12.95
CA ILE A 198 1.75 3.67 -12.92
C ILE A 198 1.23 3.50 -11.50
N SER A 199 1.81 2.60 -10.70
CA SER A 199 1.34 2.37 -9.33
C SER A 199 1.57 3.57 -8.42
N LEU A 200 2.66 4.31 -8.62
CA LEU A 200 2.93 5.55 -7.88
C LEU A 200 1.98 6.67 -8.31
N ALA A 201 1.72 6.84 -9.62
CA ALA A 201 0.74 7.81 -10.12
C ALA A 201 -0.67 7.53 -9.58
N LEU A 202 -1.09 6.25 -9.56
CA LEU A 202 -2.36 5.84 -8.96
C LEU A 202 -2.40 6.12 -7.46
N MET A 203 -1.27 6.01 -6.76
CA MET A 203 -1.21 6.33 -5.34
C MET A 203 -1.39 7.83 -5.09
N PHE A 204 -0.77 8.69 -5.90
CA PHE A 204 -1.00 10.14 -5.85
C PHE A 204 -2.46 10.51 -6.13
N PHE A 205 -3.08 9.81 -7.09
CA PHE A 205 -4.50 10.00 -7.38
C PHE A 205 -5.39 9.56 -6.20
N ALA A 206 -5.13 8.38 -5.63
CA ALA A 206 -5.95 7.84 -4.55
C ALA A 206 -5.80 8.60 -3.23
N ASN A 207 -4.57 8.98 -2.87
CA ASN A 207 -4.29 9.84 -1.71
C ASN A 207 -2.86 10.39 -1.77
N TYR A 208 -2.72 11.69 -1.94
CA TYR A 208 -1.43 12.37 -2.08
C TYR A 208 -0.57 12.31 -0.82
N TYR A 209 -1.19 12.37 0.36
CA TYR A 209 -0.49 12.37 1.65
C TYR A 209 0.24 11.04 1.87
N MET A 210 -0.47 9.93 1.65
CA MET A 210 0.14 8.60 1.71
C MET A 210 1.17 8.38 0.59
N ALA A 211 0.92 8.94 -0.61
CA ALA A 211 1.89 8.89 -1.71
C ALA A 211 3.20 9.59 -1.34
N TYR A 212 3.13 10.74 -0.67
CA TYR A 212 4.32 11.45 -0.18
C TYR A 212 5.14 10.59 0.80
N MET A 213 4.49 9.96 1.78
CA MET A 213 5.15 9.05 2.72
C MET A 213 5.78 7.84 2.02
N ILE A 214 5.07 7.27 1.04
CA ILE A 214 5.58 6.17 0.22
C ILE A 214 6.79 6.61 -0.61
N CYS A 215 6.83 7.85 -1.13
CA CYS A 215 8.00 8.37 -1.85
C CYS A 215 9.25 8.39 -0.97
N ILE A 216 9.14 8.85 0.28
CA ILE A 216 10.27 8.84 1.24
C ILE A 216 10.74 7.39 1.46
N PHE A 217 9.80 6.48 1.73
CA PHE A 217 10.13 5.08 1.92
C PHE A 217 10.72 4.42 0.66
N ALA A 218 10.23 4.79 -0.53
CA ALA A 218 10.70 4.25 -1.80
C ALA A 218 12.19 4.55 -2.04
N VAL A 219 12.68 5.73 -1.64
CA VAL A 219 14.11 6.07 -1.69
C VAL A 219 14.91 5.14 -0.77
N LEU A 220 14.47 4.98 0.48
CA LEU A 220 15.12 4.09 1.44
C LEU A 220 15.11 2.63 0.95
N TYR A 221 13.97 2.18 0.40
CA TYR A 221 13.84 0.83 -0.14
C TYR A 221 14.73 0.61 -1.36
N PHE A 222 14.80 1.57 -2.29
CA PHE A 222 15.68 1.50 -3.45
C PHE A 222 17.14 1.31 -3.02
N LEU A 223 17.64 2.13 -2.09
CA LEU A 223 19.00 2.05 -1.58
C LEU A 223 19.24 0.70 -0.89
N THR A 224 18.36 0.33 0.03
CA THR A 224 18.48 -0.91 0.80
C THR A 224 18.44 -2.14 -0.09
N TYR A 225 17.48 -2.20 -1.02
CA TYR A 225 17.35 -3.31 -1.96
C TYR A 225 18.57 -3.43 -2.88
N TYR A 226 19.05 -2.28 -3.40
CA TYR A 226 20.21 -2.27 -4.27
C TYR A 226 21.47 -2.77 -3.55
N PHE A 227 21.82 -2.18 -2.41
CA PHE A 227 23.02 -2.56 -1.67
C PHE A 227 22.95 -3.98 -1.12
N ALA A 228 21.78 -4.47 -0.77
CA ALA A 228 21.60 -5.84 -0.31
C ALA A 228 21.89 -6.87 -1.40
N ASN A 229 21.45 -6.62 -2.62
CA ASN A 229 21.49 -7.63 -3.68
C ASN A 229 22.72 -7.48 -4.60
N TYR A 230 23.30 -6.27 -4.71
CA TYR A 230 24.33 -5.96 -5.72
C TYR A 230 25.65 -5.46 -5.15
N SER A 231 25.83 -5.44 -3.83
CA SER A 231 27.08 -4.97 -3.19
C SER A 231 28.34 -5.74 -3.61
N ILE A 232 28.21 -7.04 -3.90
CA ILE A 232 29.32 -7.91 -4.30
C ILE A 232 29.69 -7.66 -5.78
N GLU A 233 28.72 -7.50 -6.64
CA GLU A 233 28.92 -7.21 -8.06
C GLU A 233 29.64 -5.86 -8.27
N GLN A 234 29.35 -4.87 -7.42
CA GLN A 234 30.07 -3.60 -7.45
C GLN A 234 31.55 -3.74 -7.12
N LYS A 235 31.93 -4.59 -6.16
CA LYS A 235 33.34 -4.84 -5.85
C LYS A 235 34.09 -5.46 -7.02
N PHE A 236 33.45 -6.41 -7.70
CA PHE A 236 34.00 -7.08 -8.86
C PHE A 236 34.12 -6.14 -10.07
N ASN A 237 33.09 -5.39 -10.39
CA ASN A 237 33.10 -4.42 -11.50
C ASN A 237 34.04 -3.23 -11.25
N ARG A 238 34.23 -2.80 -9.98
CA ARG A 238 35.26 -1.80 -9.63
C ARG A 238 36.70 -2.32 -9.87
N ALA A 239 36.94 -3.60 -9.64
CA ALA A 239 38.24 -4.18 -9.88
C ALA A 239 38.56 -4.25 -11.37
N LEU A 240 37.59 -4.61 -12.20
CA LEU A 240 37.73 -4.68 -13.67
C LEU A 240 37.78 -3.31 -14.34
N SER A 241 37.12 -2.28 -13.78
CA SER A 241 36.90 -0.98 -14.42
C SER A 241 37.90 0.12 -14.02
N LYS A 242 38.96 -0.18 -13.24
CA LYS A 242 39.91 0.85 -12.80
C LYS A 242 40.61 1.62 -13.93
N LYS A 243 40.67 1.06 -15.15
CA LYS A 243 41.28 1.68 -16.32
C LYS A 243 40.35 2.46 -17.26
N ALA A 244 39.04 2.47 -16.99
CA ALA A 244 38.06 3.14 -17.86
C ALA A 244 37.83 4.60 -17.44
N PRO A 245 37.53 5.54 -18.36
CA PRO A 245 37.15 6.91 -18.05
C PRO A 245 35.94 6.99 -17.12
N LEU A 246 35.89 8.00 -16.24
CA LEU A 246 34.85 8.16 -15.21
C LEU A 246 33.43 8.14 -15.79
N ALA A 247 33.20 8.84 -16.90
CA ALA A 247 31.90 8.88 -17.58
C ALA A 247 31.45 7.49 -18.05
N LYS A 248 32.34 6.66 -18.59
CA LYS A 248 32.04 5.29 -19.02
C LYS A 248 31.81 4.35 -17.84
N ARG A 249 32.49 4.61 -16.70
CA ARG A 249 32.27 3.88 -15.43
C ARG A 249 30.92 4.19 -14.81
N LEU A 250 30.47 5.45 -14.87
CA LEU A 250 29.16 5.87 -14.38
C LEU A 250 28.03 5.34 -15.28
N SER A 251 28.17 5.42 -16.62
CA SER A 251 27.14 4.94 -17.55
C SER A 251 26.91 3.41 -17.49
N ASN A 252 27.97 2.64 -17.16
CA ASN A 252 27.89 1.19 -17.01
C ASN A 252 27.53 0.74 -15.59
N SER A 253 27.37 1.67 -14.64
CA SER A 253 26.98 1.33 -13.28
C SER A 253 25.48 1.06 -13.19
N LEU A 254 25.10 -0.14 -12.76
CA LEU A 254 23.71 -0.50 -12.53
C LEU A 254 23.03 0.45 -11.52
N PHE A 255 23.79 0.94 -10.53
CA PHE A 255 23.28 1.92 -9.55
C PHE A 255 22.81 3.20 -10.24
N TRP A 256 23.68 3.83 -11.03
CA TRP A 256 23.35 5.08 -11.69
C TRP A 256 22.30 4.90 -12.77
N SER A 257 22.37 3.82 -13.56
CA SER A 257 21.36 3.51 -14.57
C SER A 257 19.97 3.28 -13.96
N SER A 258 19.88 2.52 -12.86
CA SER A 258 18.61 2.28 -12.18
C SER A 258 18.16 3.48 -11.35
N GLY A 259 19.10 4.20 -10.71
CA GLY A 259 18.80 5.41 -9.92
C GLY A 259 18.24 6.56 -10.77
N VAL A 260 18.84 6.82 -11.94
CA VAL A 260 18.32 7.81 -12.90
C VAL A 260 16.93 7.42 -13.39
N LYS A 261 16.70 6.15 -13.72
CA LYS A 261 15.37 5.67 -14.10
C LYS A 261 14.37 5.82 -12.94
N PHE A 262 14.75 5.44 -11.72
CA PHE A 262 13.91 5.59 -10.55
C PHE A 262 13.51 7.06 -10.35
N ALA A 263 14.47 7.99 -10.33
CA ALA A 263 14.21 9.42 -10.18
C ALA A 263 13.35 9.98 -11.33
N PHE A 264 13.71 9.69 -12.57
CA PHE A 264 12.97 10.16 -13.74
C PHE A 264 11.51 9.68 -13.74
N TYR A 265 11.27 8.39 -13.51
CA TYR A 265 9.91 7.86 -13.50
C TYR A 265 9.13 8.19 -12.23
N SER A 266 9.77 8.61 -11.14
CA SER A 266 9.10 9.26 -10.01
C SER A 266 8.53 10.62 -10.43
N ILE A 267 9.31 11.43 -11.14
CA ILE A 267 8.84 12.71 -11.68
C ILE A 267 7.71 12.47 -12.69
N VAL A 268 7.85 11.51 -13.60
CA VAL A 268 6.79 11.17 -14.57
C VAL A 268 5.51 10.73 -13.84
N ALA A 269 5.59 9.97 -12.75
CA ALA A 269 4.42 9.58 -11.97
C ALA A 269 3.70 10.79 -11.34
N VAL A 270 4.47 11.75 -10.80
CA VAL A 270 3.91 13.01 -10.28
C VAL A 270 3.28 13.84 -11.40
N LEU A 271 3.92 13.92 -12.57
CA LEU A 271 3.37 14.61 -13.73
C LEU A 271 2.08 13.97 -14.26
N LEU A 272 1.99 12.64 -14.27
CA LEU A 272 0.74 11.94 -14.61
C LEU A 272 -0.39 12.24 -13.62
N ALA A 273 -0.06 12.52 -12.36
CA ALA A 273 -1.00 12.92 -11.33
C ALA A 273 -1.12 14.46 -11.17
N ALA A 274 -0.56 15.26 -12.07
CA ALA A 274 -0.51 16.72 -11.93
C ALA A 274 -1.90 17.35 -11.85
N PHE A 275 -2.91 16.76 -12.48
CA PHE A 275 -4.30 17.22 -12.40
C PHE A 275 -4.91 17.08 -10.99
N VAL A 276 -4.31 16.26 -10.12
CA VAL A 276 -4.62 16.17 -8.69
C VAL A 276 -3.70 17.09 -7.89
N VAL A 277 -2.39 17.00 -8.14
CA VAL A 277 -1.36 17.63 -7.31
C VAL A 277 -1.41 19.16 -7.42
N ILE A 278 -1.62 19.72 -8.63
CA ILE A 278 -1.64 21.16 -8.84
C ILE A 278 -2.81 21.84 -8.12
N PRO A 279 -4.09 21.44 -8.33
CA PRO A 279 -5.21 22.03 -7.61
C PRO A 279 -5.07 21.86 -6.09
N LEU A 280 -4.56 20.71 -5.66
CA LEU A 280 -4.37 20.43 -4.25
C LEU A 280 -3.35 21.36 -3.59
N ILE A 281 -2.19 21.62 -4.22
CA ILE A 281 -1.20 22.56 -3.71
C ILE A 281 -1.85 23.94 -3.54
N THR A 282 -2.60 24.43 -4.54
CA THR A 282 -3.29 25.70 -4.46
C THR A 282 -4.25 25.75 -3.27
N ILE A 283 -5.08 24.70 -3.09
CA ILE A 283 -6.04 24.62 -1.99
C ILE A 283 -5.33 24.56 -0.63
N LEU A 284 -4.22 23.82 -0.53
CA LEU A 284 -3.47 23.69 0.71
C LEU A 284 -2.77 25.00 1.10
N THR A 285 -2.23 25.76 0.14
CA THR A 285 -1.59 27.06 0.43
C THR A 285 -2.56 28.08 0.99
N ASP A 286 -3.84 28.00 0.60
CA ASP A 286 -4.90 28.88 1.09
C ASP A 286 -5.55 28.38 2.39
N SER A 287 -5.15 27.20 2.86
CA SER A 287 -5.70 26.59 4.07
C SER A 287 -4.82 26.81 5.31
N SER A 288 -5.44 26.75 6.50
CA SER A 288 -4.71 26.77 7.77
C SER A 288 -3.80 25.55 8.00
N ALA A 289 -3.91 24.50 7.18
CA ALA A 289 -3.10 23.29 7.29
C ALA A 289 -1.60 23.54 7.05
N THR A 290 -1.25 24.58 6.29
CA THR A 290 0.14 24.97 6.00
C THR A 290 0.64 26.12 6.87
N SER A 291 -0.20 26.71 7.73
CA SER A 291 0.16 27.84 8.59
C SER A 291 1.05 27.47 9.78
N SER A 292 1.03 26.20 10.19
CA SER A 292 1.97 25.69 11.20
C SER A 292 3.29 25.33 10.53
N GLY A 293 4.33 26.10 10.77
CA GLY A 293 5.70 25.82 10.33
C GLY A 293 6.22 24.46 10.81
N SER A 294 7.39 24.07 10.32
CA SER A 294 8.08 22.86 10.80
C SER A 294 8.21 22.90 12.34
N PRO A 295 8.13 21.74 13.03
CA PRO A 295 8.29 21.69 14.48
C PRO A 295 9.56 22.45 14.91
N ALA A 296 9.40 23.41 15.79
CA ALA A 296 10.52 24.24 16.27
C ALA A 296 11.54 23.45 17.10
N GLU A 297 11.13 22.29 17.63
CA GLU A 297 11.97 21.46 18.49
C GLU A 297 11.89 19.99 18.10
N TYR A 298 13.03 19.31 18.17
CA TYR A 298 13.12 17.86 18.01
C TYR A 298 12.68 17.19 19.30
N LYS A 299 11.42 16.73 19.35
CA LYS A 299 10.85 16.09 20.53
C LYS A 299 10.67 14.59 20.30
N LYS A 300 11.16 13.77 21.24
CA LYS A 300 10.88 12.33 21.26
C LYS A 300 9.51 12.10 21.91
N TYR A 301 8.56 11.57 21.15
CA TYR A 301 7.17 11.38 21.58
C TYR A 301 6.93 10.07 22.34
N PHE A 302 7.80 9.07 22.21
CA PHE A 302 7.65 7.76 22.86
C PHE A 302 9.00 7.14 23.22
N ASN A 303 8.98 6.20 24.16
CA ASN A 303 10.15 5.43 24.55
C ASN A 303 10.39 4.31 23.50
N THR A 304 11.68 3.97 23.27
CA THR A 304 12.06 2.88 22.36
C THR A 304 11.56 1.51 22.83
N PHE A 305 11.52 1.28 24.14
CA PHE A 305 11.02 0.01 24.69
C PHE A 305 9.51 -0.13 24.51
N ASP A 306 8.74 0.95 24.67
CA ASP A 306 7.29 0.96 24.42
C ASP A 306 6.99 0.71 22.94
N PHE A 307 7.80 1.29 22.05
CA PHE A 307 7.71 1.00 20.62
C PHE A 307 7.94 -0.49 20.31
N LEU A 308 8.95 -1.12 20.96
CA LEU A 308 9.19 -2.55 20.78
C LEU A 308 8.06 -3.40 21.39
N ALA A 309 7.54 -3.00 22.57
CA ALA A 309 6.40 -3.69 23.20
C ALA A 309 5.15 -3.66 22.32
N ASN A 310 4.96 -2.60 21.52
CA ASN A 310 3.82 -2.47 20.61
C ASN A 310 3.84 -3.46 19.42
N HIS A 311 4.89 -4.24 19.26
CA HIS A 311 4.92 -5.37 18.33
C HIS A 311 4.36 -6.67 18.93
N LEU A 312 4.08 -6.69 20.23
CA LEU A 312 3.58 -7.88 20.94
C LEU A 312 2.06 -8.00 20.85
N ALA A 313 1.56 -9.22 21.06
CA ALA A 313 0.13 -9.45 21.14
C ALA A 313 -0.49 -8.68 22.33
N SER A 314 -1.76 -8.32 22.21
CA SER A 314 -2.53 -7.58 23.22
C SER A 314 -2.11 -6.10 23.42
N SER A 315 -1.26 -5.54 22.58
CA SER A 315 -1.08 -4.09 22.54
C SER A 315 -2.36 -3.45 21.98
N GLU A 316 -2.94 -2.51 22.73
CA GLU A 316 -4.14 -1.81 22.29
C GLU A 316 -3.81 -0.92 21.08
N PRO A 317 -4.67 -0.93 20.04
CA PRO A 317 -4.47 -0.04 18.90
C PRO A 317 -4.64 1.41 19.32
N THR A 318 -3.67 2.26 19.00
CA THR A 318 -3.77 3.69 19.20
C THR A 318 -4.67 4.28 18.12
N ILE A 319 -5.86 4.76 18.53
CA ILE A 319 -6.87 5.27 17.60
C ILE A 319 -6.77 6.80 17.49
N ARG A 320 -6.40 7.49 18.57
CA ARG A 320 -6.26 8.95 18.60
C ARG A 320 -4.80 9.34 18.58
N SER A 321 -4.44 10.27 17.70
CA SER A 321 -3.09 10.81 17.58
C SER A 321 -2.82 12.02 18.48
N SER A 322 -3.72 12.33 19.41
CA SER A 322 -3.61 13.47 20.32
C SER A 322 -3.09 13.04 21.69
N GLY A 323 -1.85 13.28 21.98
CA GLY A 323 -1.25 13.02 23.30
C GLY A 323 0.25 12.73 23.20
N THR A 324 0.92 12.72 24.36
CA THR A 324 2.36 12.44 24.48
C THR A 324 2.71 10.95 24.38
N ASP A 325 1.70 10.06 24.47
CA ASP A 325 1.91 8.60 24.56
C ASP A 325 1.41 7.87 23.31
N VAL A 326 1.48 8.51 22.17
CA VAL A 326 1.00 7.90 20.91
C VAL A 326 2.04 6.96 20.34
N LEU A 327 1.78 5.66 20.46
CA LEU A 327 2.61 4.63 19.85
C LEU A 327 2.09 4.29 18.43
N PRO A 328 2.98 4.08 17.45
CA PRO A 328 2.55 3.65 16.12
C PRO A 328 2.01 2.21 16.16
N ASN A 329 0.97 1.94 15.37
CA ASN A 329 0.35 0.63 15.24
C ASN A 329 1.20 -0.30 14.35
N VAL A 330 2.26 -0.87 14.91
CA VAL A 330 3.27 -1.67 14.19
C VAL A 330 3.06 -3.18 14.30
N TYR A 331 2.03 -3.63 15.00
CA TYR A 331 1.75 -5.06 15.17
C TYR A 331 1.52 -5.76 13.82
N CYS A 332 2.30 -6.79 13.54
CA CYS A 332 2.22 -7.58 12.31
C CYS A 332 2.12 -9.10 12.57
N GLY A 333 1.83 -9.49 13.81
CA GLY A 333 1.76 -10.89 14.25
C GLY A 333 3.04 -11.34 14.93
N VAL A 334 2.93 -11.93 16.13
CA VAL A 334 4.05 -12.44 16.94
C VAL A 334 4.85 -13.50 16.16
N LEU A 335 4.16 -14.36 15.40
CA LEU A 335 4.81 -15.39 14.58
C LEU A 335 5.77 -14.76 13.55
N THR A 336 5.42 -13.65 12.96
CA THR A 336 6.28 -12.93 12.02
C THR A 336 7.57 -12.48 12.69
N LEU A 337 7.48 -11.94 13.90
CA LEU A 337 8.66 -11.52 14.68
C LEU A 337 9.54 -12.70 15.07
N LEU A 338 8.96 -13.82 15.50
CA LEU A 338 9.69 -15.03 15.88
C LEU A 338 10.43 -15.68 14.70
N LEU A 339 9.89 -15.57 13.48
CA LEU A 339 10.51 -16.13 12.27
C LEU A 339 11.71 -15.31 11.76
N VAL A 340 11.81 -14.02 12.11
CA VAL A 340 12.92 -13.16 11.67
C VAL A 340 14.29 -13.68 12.13
N PRO A 341 14.54 -14.01 13.42
CA PRO A 341 15.83 -14.53 13.85
C PRO A 341 16.11 -15.96 13.39
N LEU A 342 15.07 -16.80 13.18
CA LEU A 342 15.27 -18.20 12.76
C LEU A 342 15.89 -18.32 11.36
N LYS A 343 15.59 -17.40 10.46
CA LYS A 343 16.21 -17.34 9.14
C LYS A 343 17.72 -17.08 9.21
N ASN A 344 18.20 -16.39 10.23
CA ASN A 344 19.62 -16.11 10.44
C ASN A 344 20.47 -17.37 10.68
N GLN A 345 19.90 -18.44 11.25
CA GLN A 345 20.64 -19.67 11.52
C GLN A 345 20.79 -20.55 10.27
N SER A 346 19.78 -20.59 9.39
CA SER A 346 19.83 -21.37 8.16
C SER A 346 20.62 -20.68 7.03
N ALA A 347 20.69 -19.36 7.02
CA ALA A 347 21.21 -18.53 5.93
C ALA A 347 22.63 -18.00 6.16
N ARG A 348 23.40 -18.54 7.13
CA ARG A 348 24.76 -18.06 7.45
C ARG A 348 25.70 -18.01 6.24
N LYS A 349 25.45 -18.79 5.18
CA LYS A 349 26.17 -18.73 3.90
C LYS A 349 25.64 -17.70 2.91
N ASP A 350 24.33 -17.32 2.99
CA ASP A 350 23.68 -16.37 2.09
C ASP A 350 23.32 -15.03 2.76
N PHE A 351 23.40 -14.97 4.09
CA PHE A 351 22.96 -13.86 4.95
C PHE A 351 23.84 -12.59 4.84
N ILE A 352 25.05 -12.72 4.38
CA ILE A 352 25.93 -11.56 4.08
C ILE A 352 25.31 -10.66 3.00
N ARG A 353 24.21 -11.09 2.35
CA ARG A 353 23.57 -10.41 1.22
C ARG A 353 22.34 -9.56 1.52
N LEU A 354 21.81 -9.58 2.76
CA LEU A 354 20.56 -8.84 3.08
C LEU A 354 20.76 -7.92 4.29
N PRO A 355 20.73 -6.59 4.15
CA PRO A 355 20.66 -5.69 5.28
C PRO A 355 19.34 -5.87 6.03
N PHE A 356 19.37 -5.61 7.32
CA PHE A 356 18.32 -5.85 8.31
C PHE A 356 16.93 -5.35 7.90
N GLY A 357 16.86 -4.23 7.15
CA GLY A 357 15.60 -3.65 6.68
C GLY A 357 14.88 -4.44 5.58
N CYS A 358 15.60 -5.20 4.73
CA CYS A 358 14.98 -6.06 3.72
C CYS A 358 14.49 -7.40 4.29
N ALA A 359 14.99 -7.82 5.46
CA ALA A 359 14.55 -9.06 6.10
C ALA A 359 13.13 -8.92 6.69
N LEU A 360 12.77 -7.76 7.24
CA LEU A 360 11.43 -7.47 7.76
C LEU A 360 10.34 -7.43 6.66
N PHE A 361 10.72 -7.09 5.42
CA PHE A 361 9.80 -7.02 4.29
C PHE A 361 9.85 -8.24 3.36
N LYS A 362 10.80 -9.17 3.57
CA LYS A 362 10.91 -10.42 2.79
C LYS A 362 10.40 -11.65 3.54
N LEU A 363 9.87 -11.50 4.75
CA LEU A 363 9.10 -12.51 5.44
C LEU A 363 7.65 -12.47 5.00
#